data_c07d633283d83c9260ceee2d665730f1
#
_entry.id   c07d633283d83c9260ceee2d665730f1
#
_cell.length_a   1.000
_cell.length_b   1.000
_cell.length_c   1.000
_cell.angle_alpha   90.00
_cell.angle_beta   90.00
_cell.angle_gamma   90.00
#
_symmetry.space_group_name_H-M   'P 1'
#
loop_
_entity.id
_entity.type
_entity.pdbx_description
1 polymer ?
#
loop_
_entity_poly.entity_id
_entity_poly.type
_entity_poly.pdbx_seq_one_letter_code
_entity_poly.pdbx_strand_id
1 'polypeptide(L)'
;MNRRIRGKINSGEIGALYDNGRIKMCDMIKFTNTISTAEFCKLRESVGFQKLTIKQAETVLSNTTFIVNVVYGEKSVGIVRVLTDMLTDAYITDVIVNPDFQGKGLGKQLLDKTLEYLKCHSMEKVTLACSLYANPGKEVFYEKLGFKKLLNNKYGYGMLIEL
;
A
#
# COMPACT_ATOMS: atom_id res chain seq x y z
N MET A 1 11.44 -19.42 -15.60
CA MET A 1 10.37 -18.87 -16.46
C MET A 1 9.43 -18.09 -15.57
N ASN A 2 9.76 -16.81 -15.31
CA ASN A 2 9.04 -15.94 -14.36
C ASN A 2 7.78 -15.39 -15.00
N ARG A 3 6.65 -16.01 -14.73
CA ARG A 3 5.33 -15.40 -15.02
C ARG A 3 5.07 -14.33 -13.95
N ARG A 4 5.31 -13.06 -14.30
CA ARG A 4 4.80 -11.92 -13.53
C ARG A 4 3.27 -12.00 -13.52
N ILE A 5 2.71 -12.30 -12.37
CA ILE A 5 1.24 -12.23 -12.17
C ILE A 5 0.87 -10.74 -12.12
N ARG A 6 0.50 -10.19 -13.26
CA ARG A 6 -0.13 -8.87 -13.34
C ARG A 6 -1.62 -9.03 -13.07
N GLY A 7 -2.00 -9.09 -11.80
CA GLY A 7 -3.41 -9.00 -11.42
C GLY A 7 -3.94 -7.60 -11.72
N LYS A 8 -4.97 -7.51 -12.57
CA LYS A 8 -5.72 -6.26 -12.76
C LYS A 8 -6.64 -6.08 -11.56
N ILE A 9 -6.45 -5.00 -10.79
CA ILE A 9 -7.49 -4.51 -9.88
C ILE A 9 -8.58 -3.93 -10.79
N ASN A 10 -9.79 -4.50 -10.72
CA ASN A 10 -10.93 -3.92 -11.43
C ASN A 10 -11.13 -2.48 -10.97
N SER A 11 -10.96 -1.55 -11.88
CA SER A 11 -11.32 -0.15 -11.69
C SER A 11 -12.84 -0.05 -11.66
N GLY A 12 -13.45 -0.25 -10.48
CA GLY A 12 -14.85 0.06 -10.27
C GLY A 12 -15.04 1.57 -10.40
N GLU A 13 -15.64 2.01 -11.49
CA GLU A 13 -16.13 3.37 -11.63
C GLU A 13 -17.20 3.60 -10.57
N ILE A 14 -16.88 4.40 -9.55
CA ILE A 14 -17.88 4.89 -8.60
C ILE A 14 -18.53 6.09 -9.27
N GLY A 15 -19.80 5.93 -9.68
CA GLY A 15 -20.59 6.97 -10.31
C GLY A 15 -20.62 8.24 -9.47
N ALA A 16 -20.45 9.38 -10.14
CA ALA A 16 -20.43 10.70 -9.54
C ALA A 16 -21.79 11.02 -8.88
N LEU A 17 -21.79 11.22 -7.56
CA LEU A 17 -22.93 11.77 -6.84
C LEU A 17 -22.72 13.29 -6.68
N TYR A 18 -23.55 14.07 -7.37
CA TYR A 18 -23.55 15.52 -7.26
C TYR A 18 -24.38 15.96 -6.05
N ASP A 19 -23.81 16.76 -5.18
CA ASP A 19 -24.52 17.50 -4.15
C ASP A 19 -24.19 18.99 -4.31
N ASN A 20 -25.19 19.79 -4.67
CA ASN A 20 -25.07 21.24 -4.88
C ASN A 20 -23.98 21.70 -5.88
N GLY A 21 -23.76 20.98 -6.97
CA GLY A 21 -22.86 21.42 -8.06
C GLY A 21 -21.37 21.41 -7.74
N ARG A 22 -20.95 20.85 -6.60
CA ARG A 22 -19.54 20.65 -6.25
C ARG A 22 -19.18 19.18 -6.41
N ILE A 23 -18.11 18.92 -7.19
CA ILE A 23 -17.51 17.58 -7.30
C ILE A 23 -16.99 17.20 -5.91
N LYS A 24 -17.51 16.11 -5.33
CA LYS A 24 -16.96 15.59 -4.07
C LYS A 24 -15.56 15.04 -4.32
N MET A 25 -14.67 15.17 -3.34
CA MET A 25 -13.30 14.64 -3.43
C MET A 25 -13.28 13.14 -3.75
N CYS A 26 -14.29 12.37 -3.35
CA CYS A 26 -14.43 10.96 -3.67
C CYS A 26 -14.57 10.69 -5.18
N ASP A 27 -15.15 11.61 -5.95
CA ASP A 27 -15.36 11.44 -7.39
C ASP A 27 -14.06 11.61 -8.20
N MET A 28 -13.03 12.19 -7.61
CA MET A 28 -11.72 12.38 -8.21
C MET A 28 -10.67 11.36 -7.75
N ILE A 29 -11.03 10.47 -6.82
CA ILE A 29 -10.11 9.46 -6.29
C ILE A 29 -10.25 8.17 -7.08
N LYS A 30 -9.13 7.68 -7.61
CA LYS A 30 -9.03 6.38 -8.29
C LYS A 30 -7.97 5.52 -7.63
N PHE A 31 -8.18 4.21 -7.63
CA PHE A 31 -7.18 3.24 -7.22
C PHE A 31 -6.58 2.56 -8.44
N THR A 32 -5.25 2.47 -8.48
CA THR A 32 -4.50 1.82 -9.56
C THR A 32 -3.47 0.85 -8.98
N ASN A 33 -2.93 -0.01 -9.81
CA ASN A 33 -1.83 -0.92 -9.43
C ASN A 33 -0.49 -0.50 -10.03
N THR A 34 -0.39 0.73 -10.49
CA THR A 34 0.82 1.30 -11.08
C THR A 34 1.07 2.70 -10.55
N ILE A 35 2.32 3.10 -10.54
CA ILE A 35 2.77 4.46 -10.23
C ILE A 35 3.99 4.75 -11.10
N SER A 36 4.14 6.00 -11.53
CA SER A 36 5.38 6.42 -12.18
C SER A 36 6.51 6.54 -11.16
N THR A 37 7.74 6.27 -11.60
CA THR A 37 8.94 6.39 -10.76
C THR A 37 9.07 7.78 -10.14
N ALA A 38 8.77 8.82 -10.93
CA ALA A 38 8.84 10.21 -10.46
C ALA A 38 7.81 10.50 -9.36
N GLU A 39 6.58 10.02 -9.50
CA GLU A 39 5.55 10.18 -8.46
C GLU A 39 5.86 9.37 -7.20
N PHE A 40 6.40 8.17 -7.36
CA PHE A 40 6.85 7.36 -6.23
C PHE A 40 7.92 8.09 -5.42
N CYS A 41 8.94 8.65 -6.08
CA CYS A 41 9.95 9.47 -5.41
C CYS A 41 9.32 10.65 -4.64
N LYS A 42 8.42 11.41 -5.28
CA LYS A 42 7.73 12.56 -4.66
C LYS A 42 6.91 12.14 -3.44
N LEU A 43 6.18 11.02 -3.51
CA LEU A 43 5.42 10.51 -2.37
C LEU A 43 6.32 10.13 -1.20
N ARG A 44 7.43 9.45 -1.45
CA ARG A 44 8.40 9.11 -0.40
C ARG A 44 8.98 10.36 0.27
N GLU A 45 9.37 11.34 -0.54
CA GLU A 45 9.91 12.62 -0.03
C GLU A 45 8.87 13.40 0.79
N SER A 46 7.59 13.35 0.42
CA SER A 46 6.51 14.08 1.11
C SER A 46 6.31 13.63 2.56
N VAL A 47 6.76 12.44 2.92
CA VAL A 47 6.67 11.88 4.28
C VAL A 47 8.04 11.71 4.94
N GLY A 48 9.09 12.29 4.37
CA GLY A 48 10.43 12.29 4.93
C GLY A 48 11.19 10.97 4.79
N PHE A 49 10.78 10.09 3.90
CA PHE A 49 11.52 8.87 3.61
C PHE A 49 12.81 9.20 2.83
N GLN A 50 13.79 8.32 2.93
CA GLN A 50 15.05 8.46 2.20
C GLN A 50 14.82 8.71 0.72
N LYS A 51 15.48 9.75 0.19
CA LYS A 51 15.47 10.06 -1.23
C LYS A 51 16.11 8.94 -2.03
N LEU A 52 15.49 8.62 -3.15
CA LEU A 52 15.98 7.68 -4.13
C LEU A 52 16.28 8.41 -5.45
N THR A 53 17.33 8.02 -6.12
CA THR A 53 17.50 8.36 -7.53
C THR A 53 16.43 7.65 -8.37
N ILE A 54 16.15 8.14 -9.56
CA ILE A 54 15.21 7.50 -10.50
C ILE A 54 15.57 6.03 -10.71
N LYS A 55 16.84 5.72 -10.95
CA LYS A 55 17.31 4.34 -11.14
C LYS A 55 17.08 3.44 -9.92
N GLN A 56 17.31 3.96 -8.71
CA GLN A 56 17.01 3.21 -7.48
C GLN A 56 15.51 2.97 -7.32
N ALA A 57 14.68 3.98 -7.59
CA ALA A 57 13.24 3.86 -7.51
C ALA A 57 12.68 2.89 -8.57
N GLU A 58 13.23 2.87 -9.80
CA GLU A 58 12.92 1.86 -10.82
C GLU A 58 13.24 0.45 -10.31
N THR A 59 14.41 0.26 -9.70
CA THR A 59 14.79 -1.03 -9.10
C THR A 59 13.81 -1.44 -8.00
N VAL A 60 13.44 -0.52 -7.12
CA VAL A 60 12.45 -0.77 -6.06
C VAL A 60 11.10 -1.19 -6.63
N LEU A 61 10.58 -0.44 -7.61
CA LEU A 61 9.28 -0.72 -8.22
C LEU A 61 9.28 -2.02 -9.04
N SER A 62 10.37 -2.32 -9.74
CA SER A 62 10.50 -3.55 -10.53
C SER A 62 10.55 -4.83 -9.67
N ASN A 63 11.03 -4.72 -8.44
CA ASN A 63 11.07 -5.82 -7.47
C ASN A 63 9.86 -5.84 -6.51
N THR A 64 8.88 -4.99 -6.73
CA THR A 64 7.62 -4.99 -5.97
C THR A 64 6.66 -6.01 -6.58
N THR A 65 6.06 -6.87 -5.74
CA THR A 65 5.13 -7.90 -6.24
C THR A 65 3.84 -7.25 -6.71
N PHE A 66 3.25 -6.36 -5.90
CA PHE A 66 2.13 -5.54 -6.34
C PHE A 66 2.05 -4.22 -5.57
N ILE A 67 1.28 -3.30 -6.11
CA ILE A 67 1.09 -1.94 -5.62
C ILE A 67 -0.40 -1.65 -5.56
N VAL A 68 -0.82 -0.94 -4.51
CA VAL A 68 -2.09 -0.19 -4.50
C VAL A 68 -1.73 1.28 -4.44
N ASN A 69 -2.12 2.04 -5.45
CA ASN A 69 -1.85 3.46 -5.58
C ASN A 69 -3.18 4.24 -5.59
N VAL A 70 -3.23 5.34 -4.86
CA VAL A 70 -4.36 6.28 -4.87
C VAL A 70 -3.99 7.49 -5.69
N VAL A 71 -4.82 7.78 -6.68
CA VAL A 71 -4.67 8.92 -7.57
C VAL A 71 -5.82 9.91 -7.33
N TYR A 72 -5.50 11.18 -7.17
CA TYR A 72 -6.44 12.30 -7.13
C TYR A 72 -6.22 13.19 -8.36
N GLY A 73 -7.21 13.20 -9.26
CA GLY A 73 -6.99 13.74 -10.60
C GLY A 73 -5.91 12.95 -11.34
N GLU A 74 -4.76 13.58 -11.58
CA GLU A 74 -3.61 12.93 -12.26
C GLU A 74 -2.41 12.68 -11.30
N LYS A 75 -2.54 13.02 -10.02
CA LYS A 75 -1.45 12.93 -9.04
C LYS A 75 -1.62 11.73 -8.13
N SER A 76 -0.58 10.95 -7.94
CA SER A 76 -0.53 9.94 -6.89
C SER A 76 -0.45 10.61 -5.53
N VAL A 77 -1.42 10.30 -4.67
CA VAL A 77 -1.55 10.89 -3.32
C VAL A 77 -1.41 9.87 -2.21
N GLY A 78 -1.27 8.59 -2.55
CA GLY A 78 -0.98 7.54 -1.58
C GLY A 78 -0.61 6.23 -2.24
N ILE A 79 0.15 5.40 -1.54
CA ILE A 79 0.64 4.11 -2.06
C ILE A 79 0.78 3.11 -0.93
N VAL A 80 0.63 1.83 -1.27
CA VAL A 80 1.13 0.67 -0.52
C VAL A 80 1.86 -0.22 -1.49
N ARG A 81 3.04 -0.70 -1.10
CA ARG A 81 3.78 -1.72 -1.84
C ARG A 81 3.81 -3.02 -1.05
N VAL A 82 3.81 -4.13 -1.75
CA VAL A 82 3.88 -5.46 -1.15
C VAL A 82 4.95 -6.31 -1.84
N LEU A 83 5.75 -6.96 -1.02
CA LEU A 83 6.69 -8.02 -1.40
C LEU A 83 6.12 -9.33 -0.84
N THR A 84 5.90 -10.34 -1.67
CA THR A 84 5.26 -11.58 -1.24
C THR A 84 5.56 -12.72 -2.19
N ASP A 85 5.59 -13.94 -1.65
CA ASP A 85 5.55 -15.19 -2.40
C ASP A 85 4.11 -15.63 -2.76
N MET A 86 3.10 -14.89 -2.26
CA MET A 86 1.67 -15.17 -2.39
C MET A 86 1.24 -16.51 -1.76
N LEU A 87 2.04 -17.07 -0.88
CA LEU A 87 1.79 -18.37 -0.26
C LEU A 87 1.92 -18.32 1.25
N THR A 88 3.09 -18.01 1.78
CA THR A 88 3.39 -18.04 3.21
C THR A 88 3.60 -16.66 3.81
N ASP A 89 4.23 -15.75 3.07
CA ASP A 89 4.67 -14.47 3.59
C ASP A 89 4.35 -13.28 2.68
N ALA A 90 3.88 -12.21 3.29
CA ALA A 90 3.73 -10.90 2.65
C ALA A 90 4.32 -9.82 3.56
N TYR A 91 5.21 -9.00 3.01
CA TYR A 91 5.73 -7.82 3.67
C TYR A 91 5.13 -6.57 3.05
N ILE A 92 4.35 -5.84 3.84
CA ILE A 92 3.71 -4.59 3.45
C ILE A 92 4.67 -3.45 3.79
N THR A 93 4.99 -2.64 2.79
CA THR A 93 5.93 -1.52 2.93
C THR A 93 5.42 -0.28 2.19
N ASP A 94 6.09 0.86 2.40
CA ASP A 94 5.73 2.15 1.81
C ASP A 94 4.21 2.45 1.91
N VAL A 95 3.64 2.28 3.11
CA VAL A 95 2.28 2.74 3.40
C VAL A 95 2.32 4.25 3.54
N ILE A 96 2.13 4.94 2.44
CA ILE A 96 2.27 6.39 2.34
C ILE A 96 0.94 7.03 1.93
N VAL A 97 0.58 8.11 2.62
CA VAL A 97 -0.45 9.07 2.18
C VAL A 97 0.16 10.45 2.26
N ASN A 98 0.11 11.19 1.16
CA ASN A 98 0.57 12.57 1.09
C ASN A 98 -0.04 13.39 2.23
N PRO A 99 0.74 14.21 2.97
CA PRO A 99 0.27 14.97 4.14
C PRO A 99 -1.03 15.74 3.91
N ASP A 100 -1.22 16.37 2.75
CA ASP A 100 -2.41 17.14 2.39
C ASP A 100 -3.68 16.27 2.27
N PHE A 101 -3.50 14.96 2.16
CA PHE A 101 -4.57 13.97 2.00
C PHE A 101 -4.73 13.04 3.21
N GLN A 102 -3.94 13.22 4.26
CA GLN A 102 -4.09 12.49 5.52
C GLN A 102 -5.38 12.88 6.26
N GLY A 103 -5.78 12.06 7.24
CA GLY A 103 -7.02 12.30 8.01
C GLY A 103 -8.34 12.03 7.25
N LYS A 104 -8.28 11.67 5.97
CA LYS A 104 -9.44 11.46 5.08
C LYS A 104 -9.76 9.98 4.84
N GLY A 105 -9.20 9.08 5.64
CA GLY A 105 -9.45 7.63 5.55
C GLY A 105 -8.70 6.90 4.41
N LEU A 106 -7.87 7.58 3.62
CA LEU A 106 -7.18 6.96 2.47
C LEU A 106 -6.21 5.86 2.88
N GLY A 107 -5.50 6.02 4.00
CA GLY A 107 -4.61 4.98 4.50
C GLY A 107 -5.34 3.67 4.83
N LYS A 108 -6.54 3.77 5.43
CA LYS A 108 -7.40 2.61 5.66
C LYS A 108 -7.82 1.96 4.35
N GLN A 109 -8.32 2.73 3.40
CA GLN A 109 -8.77 2.22 2.09
C GLN A 109 -7.63 1.55 1.31
N LEU A 110 -6.42 2.10 1.35
CA LEU A 110 -5.22 1.49 0.77
C LEU A 110 -4.96 0.11 1.35
N LEU A 111 -4.95 -0.02 2.69
CA LEU A 111 -4.71 -1.29 3.36
C LEU A 111 -5.87 -2.27 3.19
N ASP A 112 -7.12 -1.82 3.24
CA ASP A 112 -8.28 -2.68 2.98
C ASP A 112 -8.16 -3.35 1.60
N LYS A 113 -7.86 -2.56 0.54
CA LYS A 113 -7.66 -3.09 -0.82
C LYS A 113 -6.44 -4.00 -0.93
N THR A 114 -5.38 -3.69 -0.21
CA THR A 114 -4.18 -4.52 -0.15
C THR A 114 -4.49 -5.89 0.48
N LEU A 115 -5.16 -5.90 1.63
CA LEU A 115 -5.51 -7.14 2.32
C LEU A 115 -6.56 -7.95 1.56
N GLU A 116 -7.52 -7.28 0.91
CA GLU A 116 -8.50 -7.93 0.02
C GLU A 116 -7.79 -8.63 -1.14
N TYR A 117 -6.86 -7.94 -1.81
CA TYR A 117 -6.07 -8.53 -2.89
C TYR A 117 -5.29 -9.77 -2.42
N LEU A 118 -4.60 -9.66 -1.29
CA LEU A 118 -3.84 -10.79 -0.72
C LEU A 118 -4.74 -11.97 -0.40
N LYS A 119 -5.90 -11.74 0.20
CA LYS A 119 -6.88 -12.80 0.52
C LYS A 119 -7.42 -13.50 -0.73
N CYS A 120 -7.73 -12.73 -1.78
CA CYS A 120 -8.28 -13.28 -3.01
C CYS A 120 -7.27 -14.08 -3.85
N HIS A 121 -5.97 -13.85 -3.65
CA HIS A 121 -4.91 -14.45 -4.46
C HIS A 121 -4.02 -15.43 -3.66
N SER A 122 -4.20 -15.54 -2.35
CA SER A 122 -3.53 -16.58 -1.55
C SER A 122 -4.11 -17.95 -1.84
N MET A 123 -3.28 -18.98 -1.72
CA MET A 123 -3.73 -20.36 -1.94
C MET A 123 -4.55 -20.88 -0.76
N GLU A 124 -5.56 -21.71 -1.07
CA GLU A 124 -6.36 -22.39 -0.05
C GLU A 124 -5.50 -23.30 0.85
N LYS A 125 -5.89 -23.42 2.12
CA LYS A 125 -5.27 -24.28 3.14
C LYS A 125 -3.89 -23.86 3.63
N VAL A 126 -3.35 -22.72 3.14
CA VAL A 126 -2.10 -22.13 3.66
C VAL A 126 -2.40 -20.76 4.24
N THR A 127 -1.85 -20.50 5.42
CA THR A 127 -2.00 -19.18 6.04
C THR A 127 -0.93 -18.23 5.51
N LEU A 128 -1.33 -17.19 4.80
CA LEU A 128 -0.44 -16.11 4.40
C LEU A 128 -0.23 -15.14 5.58
N ALA A 129 0.99 -15.08 6.10
CA ALA A 129 1.37 -14.16 7.16
C ALA A 129 1.70 -12.78 6.56
N CYS A 130 0.92 -11.76 6.92
CA CYS A 130 1.19 -10.39 6.51
C CYS A 130 1.90 -9.62 7.63
N SER A 131 3.07 -9.06 7.32
CA SER A 131 3.88 -8.28 8.26
C SER A 131 4.18 -6.88 7.74
N LEU A 132 4.48 -5.97 8.64
CA LEU A 132 4.95 -4.62 8.36
C LEU A 132 5.74 -4.06 9.55
N TYR A 133 6.55 -3.03 9.31
CA TYR A 133 7.10 -2.19 10.37
C TYR A 133 6.28 -0.89 10.46
N ALA A 134 5.64 -0.69 11.61
CA ALA A 134 4.97 0.57 11.90
C ALA A 134 5.99 1.63 12.30
N ASN A 135 5.85 2.85 11.77
CA ASN A 135 6.57 3.99 12.34
C ASN A 135 6.10 4.24 13.79
N PRO A 136 6.98 4.70 14.69
CA PRO A 136 6.61 5.01 16.07
C PRO A 136 5.34 5.87 16.15
N GLY A 137 4.39 5.45 17.00
CA GLY A 137 3.10 6.14 17.18
C GLY A 137 2.03 5.83 16.12
N LYS A 138 2.31 4.96 15.15
CA LYS A 138 1.32 4.52 14.14
C LYS A 138 0.75 3.12 14.42
N GLU A 139 1.18 2.46 15.48
CA GLU A 139 0.78 1.09 15.83
C GLU A 139 -0.73 0.96 15.99
N VAL A 140 -1.37 1.91 16.67
CA VAL A 140 -2.84 1.92 16.90
C VAL A 140 -3.62 1.96 15.59
N PHE A 141 -3.08 2.60 14.54
CA PHE A 141 -3.72 2.62 13.23
C PHE A 141 -3.77 1.21 12.62
N TYR A 142 -2.68 0.47 12.70
CA TYR A 142 -2.61 -0.91 12.19
C TYR A 142 -3.39 -1.89 13.07
N GLU A 143 -3.38 -1.72 14.39
CA GLU A 143 -4.19 -2.53 15.32
C GLU A 143 -5.69 -2.47 14.99
N LYS A 144 -6.21 -1.28 14.62
CA LYS A 144 -7.60 -1.11 14.16
C LYS A 144 -7.93 -1.87 12.86
N LEU A 145 -6.93 -2.26 12.10
CA LEU A 145 -7.04 -3.05 10.87
C LEU A 145 -6.78 -4.55 11.11
N GLY A 146 -6.60 -4.96 12.37
CA GLY A 146 -6.42 -6.36 12.77
C GLY A 146 -4.96 -6.82 12.86
N PHE A 147 -3.99 -5.94 12.61
CA PHE A 147 -2.58 -6.26 12.86
C PHE A 147 -2.33 -6.37 14.37
N LYS A 148 -1.44 -7.26 14.74
CA LYS A 148 -1.03 -7.48 16.14
C LYS A 148 0.44 -7.14 16.29
N LYS A 149 0.79 -6.48 17.39
CA LYS A 149 2.20 -6.27 17.73
C LYS A 149 2.93 -7.61 17.80
N LEU A 150 4.13 -7.65 17.25
CA LEU A 150 5.05 -8.78 17.46
C LEU A 150 5.47 -8.81 18.94
N LEU A 151 5.99 -9.91 19.36
CA LEU A 151 6.09 -10.34 20.76
C LEU A 151 4.70 -10.65 21.34
N ASN A 152 4.23 -11.82 21.00
CA ASN A 152 3.00 -12.38 21.53
C ASN A 152 3.21 -13.88 21.75
N ASN A 153 2.18 -14.60 22.16
CA ASN A 153 2.26 -16.04 22.45
C ASN A 153 2.71 -16.92 21.26
N LYS A 154 2.68 -16.40 20.03
CA LYS A 154 3.06 -17.13 18.81
C LYS A 154 4.41 -16.66 18.24
N TYR A 155 4.75 -15.37 18.40
CA TYR A 155 5.93 -14.76 17.77
C TYR A 155 6.78 -14.02 18.80
N GLY A 156 8.11 -14.12 18.66
CA GLY A 156 9.09 -13.31 19.38
C GLY A 156 9.20 -11.88 18.84
N TYR A 157 10.26 -11.18 19.25
CA TYR A 157 10.56 -9.85 18.73
C TYR A 157 10.86 -9.89 17.22
N GLY A 158 10.38 -8.89 16.50
CA GLY A 158 10.93 -8.57 15.19
C GLY A 158 12.42 -8.20 15.34
N MET A 159 13.26 -8.69 14.42
CA MET A 159 14.70 -8.42 14.41
C MET A 159 15.05 -7.69 13.13
N LEU A 160 15.93 -6.70 13.22
CA LEU A 160 16.41 -5.89 12.09
C LEU A 160 17.93 -5.83 12.11
N ILE A 161 18.56 -5.86 10.95
CA ILE A 161 19.94 -5.46 10.72
C ILE A 161 19.97 -4.51 9.53
N GLU A 162 20.72 -3.42 9.64
CA GLU A 162 21.02 -2.51 8.53
C GLU A 162 22.39 -2.90 7.94
N LEU A 163 22.48 -3.01 6.61
CA LEU A 163 23.68 -3.43 5.86
C LEU A 163 24.28 -2.25 5.08
#